data_fd9f9393cd2ae310d7ad73f34157d3da
#
_entry.id   fd9f9393cd2ae310d7ad73f34157d3da
#
_cell.length_a   1.000
_cell.length_b   1.000
_cell.length_c   1.000
_cell.angle_alpha   90.00
_cell.angle_beta   90.00
_cell.angle_gamma   90.00
#
_symmetry.space_group_name_H-M   'P 1'
#
loop_
_entity.id
_entity.type
_entity.pdbx_description
1 polymer ?
#
loop_
_entity_poly.entity_id
_entity_poly.type
_entity_poly.pdbx_seq_one_letter_code
_entity_poly.pdbx_strand_id
1 'polypeptide(L)'
;MSVGSTLLGADDKTGCTILVTLIETILKDKKLKHGDLHFVFSQNEDIGRAAERFEEEYVDGQPDIVIDVDGDDPTAFSVENFTAVGRNYIFHGKNAHPGNGFYS
;
A
#
# COMPACT_ATOMS: atom_id res chain seq x y z
N MET A 1 16.32 12.48 -11.04
CA MET A 1 16.57 11.29 -11.87
C MET A 1 17.48 10.33 -11.10
N SER A 2 17.19 9.04 -11.12
CA SER A 2 18.11 8.02 -10.63
C SER A 2 19.29 7.87 -11.59
N VAL A 3 20.46 7.52 -11.08
CA VAL A 3 21.64 7.20 -11.92
C VAL A 3 21.55 5.82 -12.59
N GLY A 4 20.43 5.11 -12.43
CA GLY A 4 20.17 3.81 -13.04
C GLY A 4 20.71 2.59 -12.29
N SER A 5 21.46 2.79 -11.23
CA SER A 5 22.00 1.70 -10.40
C SER A 5 21.24 1.44 -9.09
N THR A 6 20.27 2.29 -8.78
CA THR A 6 19.45 2.20 -7.56
C THR A 6 18.00 2.52 -7.88
N LEU A 7 17.09 2.10 -7.02
CA LEU A 7 15.68 2.52 -7.05
C LEU A 7 15.58 4.03 -6.85
N LEU A 8 14.60 4.66 -7.48
CA LEU A 8 14.35 6.09 -7.33
C LEU A 8 13.84 6.43 -5.92
N GLY A 9 13.12 5.52 -5.29
CA GLY A 9 12.51 5.69 -3.96
C GLY A 9 11.43 6.76 -3.93
N ALA A 10 10.69 6.94 -5.03
CA ALA A 10 9.56 7.86 -5.11
C ALA A 10 8.28 7.26 -4.55
N ASP A 11 8.21 5.98 -4.47
CA ASP A 11 7.11 5.18 -3.99
C ASP A 11 7.18 5.03 -2.45
N ASP A 12 6.17 5.52 -1.70
CA ASP A 12 5.19 6.52 -2.17
C ASP A 12 5.45 7.89 -1.50
N LYS A 13 6.61 8.47 -1.73
CA LYS A 13 6.94 9.82 -1.22
C LYS A 13 6.11 10.91 -1.88
N THR A 14 5.59 10.63 -3.07
CA THR A 14 4.73 11.58 -3.79
C THR A 14 3.40 11.72 -3.06
N GLY A 15 2.72 10.63 -2.74
CA GLY A 15 1.48 10.64 -1.96
C GLY A 15 1.69 11.25 -0.58
N CYS A 16 2.75 10.89 0.11
CA CYS A 16 3.12 11.52 1.38
C CYS A 16 3.27 13.04 1.25
N THR A 17 3.89 13.52 0.17
CA THR A 17 4.05 14.97 -0.08
C THR A 17 2.72 15.64 -0.35
N ILE A 18 1.82 15.00 -1.10
CA ILE A 18 0.46 15.50 -1.36
C ILE A 18 -0.30 15.65 -0.04
N LEU A 19 -0.29 14.62 0.82
CA LEU A 19 -0.98 14.65 2.11
C LEU A 19 -0.44 15.75 3.02
N VAL A 20 0.88 15.89 3.14
CA VAL A 20 1.50 16.95 3.95
C VAL A 20 1.15 18.34 3.40
N THR A 21 1.16 18.52 2.08
CA THR A 21 0.78 19.79 1.45
C THR A 21 -0.69 20.11 1.69
N LEU A 22 -1.56 19.10 1.66
CA LEU A 22 -2.98 19.26 1.98
C LEU A 22 -3.18 19.70 3.44
N ILE A 23 -2.50 19.05 4.38
CA ILE A 23 -2.52 19.42 5.80
C ILE A 23 -2.10 20.91 5.96
N GLU A 24 -0.98 21.29 5.35
CA GLU A 24 -0.52 22.68 5.41
C GLU A 24 -1.54 23.67 4.84
N THR A 25 -2.17 23.30 3.72
CA THR A 25 -3.19 24.13 3.05
C THR A 25 -4.39 24.37 3.96
N ILE A 26 -4.91 23.31 4.58
CA ILE A 26 -6.04 23.37 5.51
C ILE A 26 -5.69 24.20 6.74
N LEU A 27 -4.48 24.06 7.26
CA LEU A 27 -4.03 24.82 8.42
C LEU A 27 -3.86 26.31 8.11
N LYS A 28 -3.45 26.67 6.90
CA LYS A 28 -3.23 28.05 6.46
C LYS A 28 -4.51 28.74 6.05
N ASP A 29 -5.41 28.08 5.34
CA ASP A 29 -6.68 28.66 4.87
C ASP A 29 -7.86 28.25 5.74
N LYS A 30 -8.16 29.06 6.72
CA LYS A 30 -9.30 28.86 7.65
C LYS A 30 -10.68 29.01 6.99
N LYS A 31 -10.75 29.36 5.71
CA LYS A 31 -12.02 29.43 4.97
C LYS A 31 -12.41 28.10 4.35
N LEU A 32 -11.45 27.17 4.21
CA LEU A 32 -11.73 25.81 3.77
C LEU A 32 -12.61 25.12 4.80
N LYS A 33 -13.74 24.62 4.33
CA LYS A 33 -14.69 23.85 5.14
C LYS A 33 -14.39 22.37 4.93
N HIS A 34 -14.22 21.66 6.01
CA HIS A 34 -14.04 20.20 5.99
C HIS A 34 -14.70 19.58 7.22
N GLY A 35 -14.99 18.29 7.17
CA GLY A 35 -15.34 17.49 8.33
C GLY A 35 -14.09 17.05 9.08
N ASP A 36 -14.21 15.98 9.86
CA ASP A 36 -13.07 15.37 10.54
C ASP A 36 -12.18 14.67 9.52
N LEU A 37 -10.88 14.91 9.61
CA LEU A 37 -9.89 14.37 8.68
C LEU A 37 -8.84 13.59 9.46
N HIS A 38 -8.65 12.35 9.08
CA HIS A 38 -7.61 11.48 9.61
C HIS A 38 -6.56 11.24 8.53
N PHE A 39 -5.32 11.62 8.79
CA PHE A 39 -4.20 11.39 7.88
C PHE A 39 -3.37 10.24 8.41
N VAL A 40 -3.29 9.17 7.64
CA VAL A 40 -2.58 7.94 8.01
C VAL A 40 -1.37 7.77 7.11
N PHE A 41 -0.21 7.61 7.71
CA PHE A 41 1.04 7.28 7.04
C PHE A 41 1.49 5.90 7.49
N SER A 42 1.31 4.90 6.64
CA SER A 42 1.65 3.52 6.96
C SER A 42 3.11 3.19 6.68
N GLN A 43 3.62 2.16 7.32
CA GLN A 43 4.96 1.61 7.10
C GLN A 43 4.83 0.22 6.49
N ASN A 44 5.86 -0.22 5.77
CA ASN A 44 5.97 -1.58 5.23
C ASN A 44 4.88 -1.93 4.20
N GLU A 45 4.39 -0.96 3.45
CA GLU A 45 3.42 -1.17 2.38
C GLU A 45 4.00 -2.07 1.28
N ASP A 46 5.21 -1.78 0.77
CA ASP A 46 5.93 -2.55 -0.26
C ASP A 46 6.01 -4.06 0.00
N ILE A 47 5.94 -4.48 1.24
CA ILE A 47 5.95 -5.89 1.62
C ILE A 47 4.56 -6.40 2.03
N GLY A 48 3.51 -5.64 1.75
CA GLY A 48 2.13 -6.00 2.02
C GLY A 48 1.76 -6.01 3.50
N ARG A 49 2.45 -5.25 4.33
CA ARG A 49 2.28 -5.26 5.79
C ARG A 49 1.82 -3.92 6.36
N ALA A 50 1.27 -3.05 5.53
CA ALA A 50 0.79 -1.73 5.93
C ALA A 50 -0.28 -1.81 7.03
N ALA A 51 -1.22 -2.75 6.91
CA ALA A 51 -2.32 -2.90 7.84
C ALA A 51 -1.95 -3.57 9.18
N GLU A 52 -0.77 -4.20 9.31
CA GLU A 52 -0.42 -4.96 10.51
C GLU A 52 -0.29 -4.12 11.79
N ARG A 53 -0.05 -2.82 11.62
CA ARG A 53 0.10 -1.87 12.73
C ARG A 53 -0.97 -0.79 12.72
N PHE A 54 -1.96 -0.95 11.87
CA PHE A 54 -3.10 -0.06 11.86
C PHE A 54 -4.03 -0.51 12.97
N GLU A 55 -4.10 0.26 14.03
CA GLU A 55 -5.03 0.03 15.13
C GLU A 55 -6.28 0.85 14.87
N GLU A 56 -7.44 0.18 14.82
CA GLU A 56 -8.73 0.84 14.56
C GLU A 56 -9.04 1.95 15.56
N GLU A 57 -8.41 1.88 16.76
CA GLU A 57 -8.55 2.91 17.78
C GLU A 57 -7.95 4.27 17.41
N TYR A 58 -7.08 4.31 16.40
CA TYR A 58 -6.54 5.59 15.90
C TYR A 58 -7.53 6.34 15.01
N VAL A 59 -8.59 5.68 14.56
CA VAL A 59 -9.66 6.29 13.78
C VAL A 59 -10.91 6.25 14.62
N ASP A 60 -11.34 7.41 15.09
CA ASP A 60 -12.55 7.52 15.90
C ASP A 60 -13.80 7.25 15.02
N GLY A 61 -14.30 6.03 15.09
CA GLY A 61 -15.41 5.54 14.28
C GLY A 61 -15.01 5.01 12.90
N GLN A 62 -16.03 4.68 12.11
CA GLN A 62 -15.82 4.27 10.71
C GLN A 62 -15.81 5.50 9.80
N PRO A 63 -14.82 5.67 8.95
CA PRO A 63 -14.78 6.79 8.01
C PRO A 63 -15.88 6.64 6.96
N ASP A 64 -16.54 7.74 6.59
CA ASP A 64 -17.48 7.77 5.48
C ASP A 64 -16.78 7.58 4.12
N ILE A 65 -15.54 8.07 4.01
CA ILE A 65 -14.73 8.00 2.79
C ILE A 65 -13.29 7.72 3.18
N VAL A 66 -12.67 6.78 2.48
CA VAL A 66 -11.23 6.52 2.54
C VAL A 66 -10.62 6.83 1.18
N ILE A 67 -9.55 7.60 1.16
CA ILE A 67 -8.81 7.93 -0.05
C ILE A 67 -7.38 7.42 0.14
N ASP A 68 -6.98 6.50 -0.71
CA ASP A 68 -5.61 6.02 -0.81
C ASP A 68 -4.88 6.82 -1.88
N VAL A 69 -3.72 7.37 -1.54
CA VAL A 69 -2.95 8.27 -2.41
C VAL A 69 -1.66 7.58 -2.84
N ASP A 70 -1.83 6.42 -3.48
CA ASP A 70 -0.74 5.56 -3.93
C ASP A 70 -1.03 5.04 -5.35
N GLY A 71 -1.12 5.96 -6.29
CA GLY A 71 -1.46 5.66 -7.68
C GLY A 71 -0.34 6.01 -8.65
N ASP A 72 -0.17 5.21 -9.69
CA ASP A 72 0.82 5.43 -10.76
C ASP A 72 0.49 6.65 -11.62
N ASP A 73 -0.78 6.97 -11.78
CA ASP A 73 -1.25 8.09 -12.60
C ASP A 73 -1.95 9.13 -11.72
N PRO A 74 -1.35 10.31 -11.53
CA PRO A 74 -1.93 11.37 -10.69
C PRO A 74 -3.22 11.99 -11.28
N THR A 75 -3.59 11.63 -12.51
CA THR A 75 -4.82 12.07 -13.16
C THR A 75 -5.92 11.01 -13.14
N ALA A 76 -5.61 9.81 -12.69
CA ALA A 76 -6.55 8.70 -12.60
C ALA A 76 -7.15 8.58 -11.18
N PHE A 77 -8.37 8.10 -11.13
CA PHE A 77 -9.06 7.80 -9.90
C PHE A 77 -9.69 6.41 -10.02
N SER A 78 -9.27 5.48 -9.16
CA SER A 78 -9.79 4.12 -9.12
C SER A 78 -10.85 3.99 -8.05
N VAL A 79 -12.01 3.43 -8.42
CA VAL A 79 -13.15 3.17 -7.50
C VAL A 79 -13.43 1.68 -7.34
N GLU A 80 -12.58 0.84 -7.92
CA GLU A 80 -12.69 -0.62 -7.89
C GLU A 80 -11.43 -1.22 -7.32
N ASN A 81 -11.57 -2.37 -6.66
CA ASN A 81 -10.48 -3.14 -6.13
C ASN A 81 -10.50 -4.56 -6.69
N PHE A 82 -9.38 -5.26 -6.64
CA PHE A 82 -9.27 -6.65 -7.08
C PHE A 82 -9.11 -7.58 -5.86
N THR A 83 -9.45 -8.85 -6.06
CA THR A 83 -9.21 -9.89 -5.08
C THR A 83 -7.90 -10.60 -5.39
N ALA A 84 -6.97 -10.62 -4.43
CA ALA A 84 -5.73 -11.34 -4.53
C ALA A 84 -5.70 -12.52 -3.54
N VAL A 85 -5.16 -13.65 -3.98
CA VAL A 85 -4.98 -14.84 -3.15
C VAL A 85 -3.56 -15.37 -3.32
N GLY A 86 -2.77 -15.37 -2.25
CA GLY A 86 -1.49 -16.05 -2.19
C GLY A 86 -1.65 -17.51 -1.77
N ARG A 87 -0.90 -18.42 -2.41
CA ARG A 87 -0.87 -19.84 -2.04
C ARG A 87 0.55 -20.36 -2.02
N ASN A 88 0.87 -21.10 -1.00
CA ASN A 88 2.13 -21.84 -0.90
C ASN A 88 1.87 -23.31 -1.19
N TYR A 89 2.58 -23.87 -2.18
CA TYR A 89 2.54 -25.28 -2.51
C TYR A 89 3.82 -25.95 -2.03
N ILE A 90 3.69 -26.93 -1.15
CA ILE A 90 4.82 -27.69 -0.62
C ILE A 90 4.70 -29.12 -1.15
N PHE A 91 5.69 -29.56 -1.93
CA PHE A 91 5.76 -30.92 -2.48
C PHE A 91 6.74 -31.75 -1.65
N HIS A 92 6.24 -32.79 -1.03
CA HIS A 92 7.05 -33.78 -0.32
C HIS A 92 7.30 -34.98 -1.26
N GLY A 93 8.54 -35.14 -1.68
CA GLY A 93 8.92 -36.22 -2.58
C GLY A 93 10.03 -37.10 -1.99
N LYS A 94 10.24 -38.26 -2.57
CA LYS A 94 11.42 -39.09 -2.33
C LYS A 94 12.44 -38.84 -3.42
N ASN A 95 13.72 -38.78 -3.03
CA ASN A 95 14.80 -38.79 -4.00
C ASN A 95 14.86 -40.13 -4.71
N ALA A 96 14.78 -40.13 -6.03
CA ALA A 96 14.93 -41.28 -6.88
C ALA A 96 15.90 -40.96 -8.01
N HIS A 97 16.58 -42.00 -8.50
CA HIS A 97 17.36 -41.87 -9.73
C HIS A 97 16.43 -41.54 -10.90
N PRO A 98 16.81 -40.60 -11.79
CA PRO A 98 15.93 -40.13 -12.87
C PRO A 98 15.34 -41.27 -13.73
N GLY A 99 16.09 -42.36 -13.94
CA GLY A 99 15.64 -43.54 -14.68
C GLY A 99 14.60 -44.40 -13.94
N ASN A 100 14.43 -44.20 -12.62
CA ASN A 100 13.55 -45.03 -11.79
C ASN A 100 12.41 -44.20 -11.15
N GLY A 101 12.37 -42.91 -11.40
CA GLY A 101 11.43 -41.98 -10.77
C GLY A 101 9.94 -42.26 -11.06
N PHE A 102 9.63 -43.02 -12.12
CA PHE A 102 8.25 -43.37 -12.48
C PHE A 102 7.69 -44.56 -11.71
N TYR A 103 8.51 -45.28 -10.93
CA TYR A 103 8.14 -46.52 -10.25
C TYR A 103 8.28 -46.45 -8.72
N SER A 104 8.50 -45.27 -8.17
CA SER A 104 8.68 -45.06 -6.71
C SER A 104 7.51 -44.39 -6.04
#